data_3f38b19c62e91f69000d814c4d1bf594
#
_entry.id   3f38b19c62e91f69000d814c4d1bf594
#
_cell.length_a   1.000
_cell.length_b   1.000
_cell.length_c   1.000
_cell.angle_alpha   90.00
_cell.angle_beta   90.00
_cell.angle_gamma   90.00
#
_symmetry.space_group_name_H-M   'P 1'
#
loop_
_entity.id
_entity.type
_entity.pdbx_description
1 polymer ?
#
loop_
_entity_poly.entity_id
_entity_poly.type
_entity_poly.pdbx_seq_one_letter_code
_entity_poly.pdbx_strand_id
1 'polypeptide(L)'
;MLGVCSYRRPMRYKIPESVLVVIHTPDLQVLLIERADRPGFWQSVTGSLDADDEPLAVTAAREVAEETGILAASFELTDWQHTIDYEIYPQWRHRYAAGITRNTEHWFGLCVPEPVPVTLAPREHTRFEWLPWQAAAERCFSSSNAEAVRQLAWRTQAGQLDRTLAGGVAR
;
A
#
# COMPACT_ATOMS: atom_id res chain seq x y z
N MET A 1 -1.12 44.96 -24.14
CA MET A 1 -1.70 44.03 -23.13
C MET A 1 -1.56 42.63 -23.68
N LEU A 2 -0.54 41.89 -23.20
CA LEU A 2 -0.33 40.49 -23.58
C LEU A 2 -1.04 39.63 -22.54
N GLY A 3 -2.11 38.95 -22.98
CA GLY A 3 -2.87 38.02 -22.14
C GLY A 3 -2.00 36.83 -21.77
N VAL A 4 -1.78 36.63 -20.47
CA VAL A 4 -1.14 35.44 -19.92
C VAL A 4 -2.12 34.30 -20.10
N CYS A 5 -1.91 33.48 -21.12
CA CYS A 5 -2.62 32.21 -21.30
C CYS A 5 -2.16 31.26 -20.17
N SER A 6 -2.94 31.15 -19.11
CA SER A 6 -2.67 30.16 -18.06
C SER A 6 -2.97 28.77 -18.62
N TYR A 7 -1.93 28.10 -19.05
CA TYR A 7 -1.99 26.69 -19.40
C TYR A 7 -2.35 25.89 -18.11
N ARG A 8 -3.65 25.63 -17.89
CA ARG A 8 -4.07 24.62 -16.92
C ARG A 8 -3.57 23.29 -17.46
N ARG A 9 -2.60 22.66 -16.77
CA ARG A 9 -2.28 21.25 -17.01
C ARG A 9 -3.60 20.47 -16.98
N PRO A 10 -3.88 19.62 -17.99
CA PRO A 10 -5.06 18.78 -17.96
C PRO A 10 -5.03 17.97 -16.65
N MET A 11 -6.15 17.92 -15.93
CA MET A 11 -6.28 17.07 -14.74
C MET A 11 -6.11 15.63 -15.20
N ARG A 12 -5.00 15.02 -14.79
CA ARG A 12 -4.75 13.61 -15.07
C ARG A 12 -5.60 12.80 -14.10
N TYR A 13 -6.58 12.09 -14.62
CA TYR A 13 -7.37 11.18 -13.82
C TYR A 13 -6.50 10.03 -13.29
N LYS A 14 -6.84 9.51 -12.11
CA LYS A 14 -6.24 8.30 -11.60
C LYS A 14 -6.61 7.10 -12.46
N ILE A 15 -5.65 6.22 -12.68
CA ILE A 15 -5.87 4.89 -13.25
C ILE A 15 -6.61 4.06 -12.19
N PRO A 16 -7.70 3.34 -12.55
CA PRO A 16 -8.45 2.52 -11.60
C PRO A 16 -7.77 1.16 -11.34
N GLU A 17 -6.47 1.20 -11.21
CA GLU A 17 -5.60 0.09 -10.84
C GLU A 17 -4.57 0.59 -9.83
N SER A 18 -4.40 -0.15 -8.75
CA SER A 18 -3.61 0.29 -7.59
C SER A 18 -2.89 -0.87 -6.92
N VAL A 19 -1.96 -0.51 -6.05
CA VAL A 19 -1.29 -1.42 -5.14
C VAL A 19 -1.67 -1.11 -3.69
N LEU A 20 -1.63 -2.15 -2.85
CA LEU A 20 -1.63 -2.05 -1.40
C LEU A 20 -0.39 -2.76 -0.89
N VAL A 21 0.42 -2.09 -0.08
CA VAL A 21 1.67 -2.65 0.45
C VAL A 21 1.61 -2.70 1.98
N VAL A 22 1.55 -3.90 2.53
CA VAL A 22 1.66 -4.13 3.97
C VAL A 22 3.15 -4.13 4.35
N ILE A 23 3.61 -3.08 5.02
CA ILE A 23 4.97 -2.99 5.54
C ILE A 23 4.99 -3.62 6.93
N HIS A 24 5.84 -4.63 7.13
CA HIS A 24 5.84 -5.41 8.35
C HIS A 24 7.24 -5.88 8.75
N THR A 25 7.37 -6.24 10.03
CA THR A 25 8.57 -6.92 10.57
C THR A 25 8.36 -8.43 10.62
N PRO A 26 9.44 -9.23 10.82
CA PRO A 26 9.32 -10.69 10.98
C PRO A 26 8.46 -11.12 12.19
N ASP A 27 8.39 -10.30 13.23
CA ASP A 27 7.55 -10.49 14.42
C ASP A 27 6.14 -9.88 14.28
N LEU A 28 5.76 -9.55 13.03
CA LEU A 28 4.43 -9.08 12.64
C LEU A 28 3.99 -7.76 13.29
N GLN A 29 4.94 -6.83 13.52
CA GLN A 29 4.59 -5.43 13.66
C GLN A 29 4.26 -4.86 12.28
N VAL A 30 3.17 -4.14 12.15
CA VAL A 30 2.69 -3.57 10.88
C VAL A 30 2.71 -2.06 10.97
N LEU A 31 3.26 -1.42 9.93
CA LEU A 31 3.20 0.03 9.79
C LEU A 31 1.83 0.45 9.25
N LEU A 32 1.15 1.31 9.99
CA LEU A 32 -0.01 2.05 9.50
C LEU A 32 0.29 3.53 9.44
N ILE A 33 -0.31 4.20 8.46
CA ILE A 33 -0.23 5.63 8.23
C ILE A 33 -1.63 6.24 8.24
N GLU A 34 -1.78 7.42 8.85
CA GLU A 34 -3.07 8.11 8.95
C GLU A 34 -3.21 9.13 7.83
N ARG A 35 -4.36 9.14 7.18
CA ARG A 35 -4.67 10.07 6.09
C ARG A 35 -4.81 11.51 6.57
N ALA A 36 -4.19 12.46 5.87
CA ALA A 36 -4.30 13.90 6.16
C ALA A 36 -5.70 14.46 5.81
N ASP A 37 -6.33 13.95 4.74
CA ASP A 37 -7.66 14.40 4.31
C ASP A 37 -8.81 13.78 5.13
N ARG A 38 -8.52 12.78 5.98
CA ARG A 38 -9.49 12.04 6.79
C ARG A 38 -8.86 11.59 8.12
N PRO A 39 -8.77 12.46 9.13
CA PRO A 39 -8.28 12.08 10.46
C PRO A 39 -9.02 10.86 11.02
N GLY A 40 -8.28 9.92 11.58
CA GLY A 40 -8.79 8.64 12.05
C GLY A 40 -8.83 7.53 11.00
N PHE A 41 -8.57 7.83 9.72
CA PHE A 41 -8.48 6.82 8.66
C PHE A 41 -7.05 6.31 8.55
N TRP A 42 -6.82 5.13 9.14
CA TRP A 42 -5.54 4.44 9.14
C TRP A 42 -5.50 3.36 8.05
N GLN A 43 -4.37 3.23 7.40
CA GLN A 43 -4.19 2.32 6.27
C GLN A 43 -2.73 1.89 6.11
N SER A 44 -2.52 0.81 5.36
CA SER A 44 -1.22 0.49 4.75
C SER A 44 -0.90 1.47 3.63
N VAL A 45 0.29 1.41 3.05
CA VAL A 45 0.64 2.20 1.85
C VAL A 45 -0.25 1.77 0.69
N THR A 46 -0.82 2.76 -0.03
CA THR A 46 -1.65 2.52 -1.21
C THR A 46 -1.43 3.57 -2.28
N GLY A 47 -1.39 3.16 -3.53
CA GLY A 47 -1.28 4.10 -4.63
C GLY A 47 -1.70 3.53 -5.97
N SER A 48 -2.07 4.41 -6.90
CA SER A 48 -2.46 4.04 -8.26
C SER A 48 -1.24 4.04 -9.18
N LEU A 49 -1.34 3.27 -10.27
CA LEU A 49 -0.38 3.33 -11.35
C LEU A 49 -0.29 4.74 -11.93
N ASP A 50 0.91 5.16 -12.33
CA ASP A 50 1.15 6.42 -13.04
C ASP A 50 1.01 6.29 -14.55
N ALA A 51 1.12 5.08 -15.08
CA ALA A 51 0.90 4.74 -16.47
C ALA A 51 0.28 3.34 -16.60
N ASP A 52 -0.50 3.09 -17.67
CA ASP A 52 -1.21 1.82 -17.88
C ASP A 52 -0.24 0.62 -18.01
N ASP A 53 1.02 0.86 -18.37
CA ASP A 53 2.07 -0.15 -18.53
C ASP A 53 3.11 -0.12 -17.38
N GLU A 54 2.87 0.63 -16.29
CA GLU A 54 3.77 0.64 -15.14
C GLU A 54 3.74 -0.73 -14.45
N PRO A 55 4.89 -1.40 -14.25
CA PRO A 55 4.91 -2.67 -13.53
C PRO A 55 4.44 -2.49 -12.08
N LEU A 56 3.58 -3.37 -11.59
CA LEU A 56 3.00 -3.28 -10.23
C LEU A 56 4.06 -3.20 -9.12
N ALA A 57 5.17 -3.94 -9.25
CA ALA A 57 6.26 -3.87 -8.27
C ALA A 57 6.97 -2.50 -8.29
N VAL A 58 7.02 -1.82 -9.44
CA VAL A 58 7.57 -0.46 -9.55
C VAL A 58 6.63 0.53 -8.88
N THR A 59 5.33 0.43 -9.13
CA THR A 59 4.30 1.22 -8.43
C THR A 59 4.40 1.01 -6.92
N ALA A 60 4.48 -0.25 -6.45
CA ALA A 60 4.58 -0.56 -5.02
C ALA A 60 5.83 0.07 -4.38
N ALA A 61 7.00 -0.05 -5.02
CA ALA A 61 8.24 0.54 -4.53
C ALA A 61 8.20 2.08 -4.52
N ARG A 62 7.60 2.70 -5.55
CA ARG A 62 7.43 4.15 -5.66
C ARG A 62 6.53 4.69 -4.55
N GLU A 63 5.35 4.10 -4.37
CA GLU A 63 4.38 4.53 -3.36
C GLU A 63 4.95 4.37 -1.93
N VAL A 64 5.64 3.28 -1.64
CA VAL A 64 6.35 3.10 -0.35
C VAL A 64 7.34 4.24 -0.12
N ALA A 65 8.15 4.60 -1.11
CA ALA A 65 9.13 5.68 -0.98
C ALA A 65 8.45 7.05 -0.84
N GLU A 66 7.41 7.34 -1.60
CA GLU A 66 6.68 8.61 -1.59
C GLU A 66 5.94 8.83 -0.27
N GLU A 67 5.21 7.82 0.23
CA GLU A 67 4.38 7.96 1.44
C GLU A 67 5.16 7.80 2.75
N THR A 68 6.29 7.05 2.75
CA THR A 68 7.00 6.70 4.00
C THR A 68 8.49 7.03 4.02
N GLY A 69 9.09 7.37 2.89
CA GLY A 69 10.54 7.55 2.76
C GLY A 69 11.35 6.25 2.82
N ILE A 70 10.69 5.09 2.94
CA ILE A 70 11.37 3.78 2.98
C ILE A 70 11.75 3.38 1.55
N LEU A 71 13.01 2.99 1.33
CA LEU A 71 13.47 2.48 0.04
C LEU A 71 13.23 0.97 -0.05
N ALA A 72 12.17 0.57 -0.75
CA ALA A 72 11.78 -0.84 -0.87
C ALA A 72 12.91 -1.74 -1.43
N ALA A 73 13.79 -1.19 -2.29
CA ALA A 73 14.94 -1.92 -2.84
C ALA A 73 15.95 -2.38 -1.78
N SER A 74 15.91 -1.85 -0.56
CA SER A 74 16.75 -2.27 0.55
C SER A 74 16.19 -3.46 1.34
N PHE A 75 15.00 -3.93 1.00
CA PHE A 75 14.23 -4.93 1.75
C PHE A 75 13.56 -5.94 0.82
N GLU A 76 12.88 -6.93 1.40
CA GLU A 76 12.15 -7.94 0.64
C GLU A 76 10.73 -7.47 0.31
N LEU A 77 10.53 -7.00 -0.93
CA LEU A 77 9.23 -6.69 -1.49
C LEU A 77 8.67 -7.93 -2.21
N THR A 78 7.57 -8.46 -1.72
CA THR A 78 6.93 -9.67 -2.24
C THR A 78 5.56 -9.35 -2.85
N ASP A 79 5.33 -9.73 -4.11
CA ASP A 79 4.00 -9.76 -4.70
C ASP A 79 3.23 -10.95 -4.13
N TRP A 80 2.11 -10.68 -3.48
CA TRP A 80 1.28 -11.72 -2.90
C TRP A 80 0.41 -12.45 -3.92
N GLN A 81 0.44 -12.02 -5.18
CA GLN A 81 -0.39 -12.56 -6.26
C GLN A 81 -1.87 -12.61 -5.86
N HIS A 82 -2.29 -11.61 -5.13
CA HIS A 82 -3.65 -11.46 -4.66
C HIS A 82 -4.22 -10.14 -5.17
N THR A 83 -5.39 -10.23 -5.77
CA THR A 83 -6.06 -9.09 -6.41
C THR A 83 -7.50 -9.04 -5.95
N ILE A 84 -7.99 -7.84 -5.66
CA ILE A 84 -9.40 -7.60 -5.37
C ILE A 84 -9.94 -6.45 -6.21
N ASP A 85 -11.23 -6.52 -6.52
CA ASP A 85 -11.99 -5.41 -7.08
C ASP A 85 -12.92 -4.83 -6.03
N TYR A 86 -12.85 -3.53 -5.82
CA TYR A 86 -13.76 -2.86 -4.91
C TYR A 86 -14.42 -1.62 -5.54
N GLU A 87 -15.54 -1.24 -4.99
CA GLU A 87 -16.23 -0.02 -5.40
C GLU A 87 -15.55 1.20 -4.79
N ILE A 88 -15.16 2.16 -5.64
CA ILE A 88 -14.54 3.41 -5.21
C ILE A 88 -15.54 4.20 -4.37
N TYR A 89 -15.14 4.61 -3.17
CA TYR A 89 -15.98 5.42 -2.29
C TYR A 89 -16.47 6.68 -3.03
N PRO A 90 -17.76 7.04 -2.93
CA PRO A 90 -18.37 8.15 -3.68
C PRO A 90 -17.59 9.46 -3.58
N GLN A 91 -17.04 9.78 -2.39
CA GLN A 91 -16.28 11.00 -2.16
C GLN A 91 -14.96 11.08 -2.93
N TRP A 92 -14.42 9.97 -3.45
CA TRP A 92 -13.16 9.91 -4.21
C TRP A 92 -13.34 9.66 -5.70
N ARG A 93 -14.58 9.40 -6.18
CA ARG A 93 -14.85 9.15 -7.61
C ARG A 93 -14.48 10.31 -8.52
N HIS A 94 -14.50 11.54 -8.01
CA HIS A 94 -14.09 12.73 -8.76
C HIS A 94 -12.61 12.71 -9.19
N ARG A 95 -11.80 11.83 -8.62
CA ARG A 95 -10.37 11.64 -8.97
C ARG A 95 -10.18 10.75 -10.20
N TYR A 96 -11.22 10.09 -10.68
CA TYR A 96 -11.22 9.15 -11.80
C TYR A 96 -12.03 9.69 -12.98
N ALA A 97 -11.83 9.12 -14.17
CA ALA A 97 -12.61 9.47 -15.34
C ALA A 97 -14.12 9.18 -15.13
N ALA A 98 -14.96 9.92 -15.83
CA ALA A 98 -16.40 9.75 -15.73
C ALA A 98 -16.82 8.30 -16.03
N GLY A 99 -17.69 7.73 -15.17
CA GLY A 99 -18.17 6.35 -15.30
C GLY A 99 -17.30 5.30 -14.62
N ILE A 100 -16.10 5.64 -14.15
CA ILE A 100 -15.25 4.73 -13.37
C ILE A 100 -15.77 4.70 -11.93
N THR A 101 -16.20 3.51 -11.50
CA THR A 101 -16.76 3.28 -10.16
C THR A 101 -16.03 2.18 -9.38
N ARG A 102 -15.18 1.38 -10.04
CA ARG A 102 -14.44 0.28 -9.43
C ARG A 102 -12.94 0.46 -9.62
N ASN A 103 -12.18 -0.08 -8.69
CA ASN A 103 -10.72 -0.13 -8.71
C ASN A 103 -10.26 -1.57 -8.51
N THR A 104 -9.24 -1.98 -9.25
CA THR A 104 -8.51 -3.23 -9.05
C THR A 104 -7.31 -2.96 -8.16
N GLU A 105 -7.16 -3.69 -7.06
CA GLU A 105 -6.07 -3.51 -6.08
C GLU A 105 -5.24 -4.78 -5.97
N HIS A 106 -3.92 -4.65 -6.15
CA HIS A 106 -2.93 -5.73 -6.05
C HIS A 106 -2.16 -5.64 -4.74
N TRP A 107 -2.00 -6.77 -4.03
CA TRP A 107 -1.42 -6.78 -2.70
C TRP A 107 0.02 -7.22 -2.65
N PHE A 108 0.81 -6.47 -1.90
CA PHE A 108 2.24 -6.69 -1.66
C PHE A 108 2.54 -6.73 -0.17
N GLY A 109 3.63 -7.40 0.20
CA GLY A 109 4.27 -7.30 1.50
C GLY A 109 5.68 -6.74 1.38
N LEU A 110 6.06 -5.83 2.27
CA LEU A 110 7.44 -5.37 2.43
C LEU A 110 7.94 -5.75 3.81
N CYS A 111 8.85 -6.74 3.87
CA CYS A 111 9.44 -7.17 5.13
C CYS A 111 10.68 -6.32 5.46
N VAL A 112 10.62 -5.58 6.57
CA VAL A 112 11.75 -4.85 7.15
C VAL A 112 12.22 -5.55 8.42
N PRO A 113 13.53 -5.53 8.77
CA PRO A 113 14.06 -6.33 9.89
C PRO A 113 13.52 -5.91 11.27
N GLU A 114 13.20 -4.64 11.43
CA GLU A 114 12.67 -4.01 12.65
C GLU A 114 11.92 -2.73 12.25
N PRO A 115 11.14 -2.10 13.14
CA PRO A 115 10.54 -0.80 12.87
C PRO A 115 11.57 0.23 12.45
N VAL A 116 11.54 0.64 11.18
CA VAL A 116 12.47 1.60 10.58
C VAL A 116 11.94 3.04 10.71
N PRO A 117 12.80 4.06 10.63
CA PRO A 117 12.36 5.45 10.56
C PRO A 117 11.45 5.72 9.37
N VAL A 118 10.39 6.50 9.60
CA VAL A 118 9.39 6.87 8.60
C VAL A 118 9.40 8.38 8.41
N THR A 119 9.45 8.82 7.16
CA THR A 119 9.30 10.21 6.76
C THR A 119 8.03 10.33 5.91
N LEU A 120 6.96 10.79 6.52
CA LEU A 120 5.65 10.90 5.84
C LEU A 120 5.62 12.00 4.79
N ALA A 121 4.84 11.80 3.73
CA ALA A 121 4.40 12.82 2.80
C ALA A 121 3.37 13.74 3.52
N PRO A 122 3.73 14.97 3.95
CA PRO A 122 2.93 15.71 4.95
C PRO A 122 1.57 16.21 4.42
N ARG A 123 1.37 16.20 3.09
CA ARG A 123 0.09 16.55 2.48
C ARG A 123 -0.86 15.36 2.32
N GLU A 124 -0.33 14.15 2.52
CA GLU A 124 -1.07 12.90 2.35
C GLU A 124 -1.29 12.16 3.67
N HIS A 125 -0.29 12.21 4.55
CA HIS A 125 -0.30 11.51 5.82
C HIS A 125 0.20 12.40 6.97
N THR A 126 -0.42 12.26 8.16
CA THR A 126 -0.12 13.09 9.34
C THR A 126 0.58 12.35 10.45
N ARG A 127 0.34 11.06 10.58
CA ARG A 127 0.90 10.22 11.65
C ARG A 127 1.18 8.81 11.12
N PHE A 128 2.07 8.10 11.81
CA PHE A 128 2.29 6.68 11.60
C PHE A 128 2.39 5.96 12.94
N GLU A 129 2.07 4.67 12.94
CA GLU A 129 2.23 3.78 14.10
C GLU A 129 2.70 2.41 13.63
N TRP A 130 3.58 1.78 14.42
CA TRP A 130 3.89 0.36 14.32
C TRP A 130 3.04 -0.38 15.34
N LEU A 131 2.24 -1.34 14.91
CA LEU A 131 1.27 -2.06 15.73
C LEU A 131 1.40 -3.56 15.50
N PRO A 132 1.17 -4.41 16.52
CA PRO A 132 0.92 -5.83 16.30
C PRO A 132 -0.17 -6.02 15.24
N TRP A 133 -0.02 -7.01 14.36
CA TRP A 133 -0.91 -7.17 13.20
C TRP A 133 -2.40 -7.22 13.55
N GLN A 134 -2.78 -7.79 14.72
CA GLN A 134 -4.18 -7.82 15.15
C GLN A 134 -4.72 -6.40 15.39
N ALA A 135 -3.99 -5.61 16.15
CA ALA A 135 -4.36 -4.22 16.42
C ALA A 135 -4.32 -3.37 15.15
N ALA A 136 -3.37 -3.61 14.24
CA ALA A 136 -3.31 -2.96 12.95
C ALA A 136 -4.54 -3.26 12.09
N ALA A 137 -4.96 -4.53 12.02
CA ALA A 137 -6.15 -4.94 11.26
C ALA A 137 -7.44 -4.29 11.81
N GLU A 138 -7.56 -4.18 13.14
CA GLU A 138 -8.71 -3.51 13.77
C GLU A 138 -8.71 -1.99 13.55
N ARG A 139 -7.52 -1.39 13.43
CA ARG A 139 -7.34 0.05 13.22
C ARG A 139 -7.62 0.49 11.78
N CYS A 140 -7.49 -0.39 10.79
CA CYS A 140 -7.68 -0.08 9.38
C CYS A 140 -9.10 0.43 9.09
N PHE A 141 -9.20 1.55 8.33
CA PHE A 141 -10.49 2.13 7.99
C PHE A 141 -11.25 1.32 6.93
N SER A 142 -10.56 0.63 6.03
CA SER A 142 -11.17 -0.16 4.96
C SER A 142 -11.07 -1.66 5.22
N SER A 143 -12.08 -2.40 4.75
CA SER A 143 -12.11 -3.86 4.86
C SER A 143 -10.99 -4.52 4.07
N SER A 144 -10.57 -3.97 2.92
CA SER A 144 -9.47 -4.50 2.12
C SER A 144 -8.14 -4.40 2.85
N ASN A 145 -7.84 -3.24 3.46
CA ASN A 145 -6.64 -3.07 4.28
C ASN A 145 -6.64 -4.01 5.48
N ALA A 146 -7.75 -4.09 6.21
CA ALA A 146 -7.88 -5.00 7.34
C ALA A 146 -7.66 -6.46 6.96
N GLU A 147 -8.19 -6.87 5.80
CA GLU A 147 -8.03 -8.23 5.29
C GLU A 147 -6.59 -8.50 4.85
N ALA A 148 -5.93 -7.57 4.15
CA ALA A 148 -4.53 -7.70 3.77
C ALA A 148 -3.63 -7.89 5.00
N VAL A 149 -3.84 -7.12 6.07
CA VAL A 149 -3.11 -7.26 7.33
C VAL A 149 -3.38 -8.62 7.99
N ARG A 150 -4.62 -9.14 7.97
CA ARG A 150 -4.93 -10.49 8.50
C ARG A 150 -4.24 -11.60 7.73
N GLN A 151 -4.18 -11.47 6.40
CA GLN A 151 -3.51 -12.45 5.54
C GLN A 151 -2.01 -12.52 5.78
N LEU A 152 -1.38 -11.45 6.28
CA LEU A 152 0.04 -11.43 6.62
C LEU A 152 0.43 -12.59 7.56
N ALA A 153 -0.31 -12.78 8.66
CA ALA A 153 0.00 -13.83 9.63
C ALA A 153 -0.05 -15.23 9.02
N TRP A 154 -1.06 -15.50 8.19
CA TRP A 154 -1.19 -16.77 7.50
C TRP A 154 -0.08 -17.00 6.47
N ARG A 155 0.24 -15.99 5.65
CA ARG A 155 1.31 -16.06 4.63
C ARG A 155 2.68 -16.30 5.24
N THR A 156 2.97 -15.69 6.39
CA THR A 156 4.23 -15.86 7.11
C THR A 156 4.34 -17.27 7.68
N GLN A 157 3.27 -17.85 8.20
CA GLN A 157 3.25 -19.24 8.68
C GLN A 157 3.45 -20.25 7.55
N ALA A 158 2.81 -20.05 6.39
CA ALA A 158 3.00 -20.88 5.21
C ALA A 158 4.46 -20.84 4.71
N GLY A 159 5.05 -19.66 4.62
CA GLY A 159 6.46 -19.50 4.23
C GLY A 159 7.46 -20.07 5.24
N GLN A 160 7.12 -20.14 6.52
CA GLN A 160 7.93 -20.84 7.53
C GLN A 160 7.86 -22.36 7.37
N LEU A 161 6.68 -22.93 7.09
CA LEU A 161 6.48 -24.35 6.84
C LEU A 161 7.26 -24.81 5.61
N ASP A 162 7.22 -24.08 4.51
CA ASP A 162 7.95 -24.38 3.28
C ASP A 162 9.47 -24.39 3.51
N ARG A 163 10.00 -23.41 4.26
CA ARG A 163 11.44 -23.35 4.61
C ARG A 163 11.85 -24.51 5.52
N THR A 164 10.99 -24.93 6.43
CA THR A 164 11.26 -26.07 7.33
C THR A 164 11.30 -27.39 6.56
N LEU A 165 10.40 -27.58 5.59
CA LEU A 165 10.37 -28.77 4.74
C LEU A 165 11.57 -28.81 3.76
N ALA A 166 11.95 -27.67 3.19
CA ALA A 166 13.12 -27.58 2.31
C ALA A 166 14.47 -27.79 3.04
N GLY A 167 14.57 -27.35 4.31
CA GLY A 167 15.77 -27.52 5.14
C GLY A 167 15.93 -28.93 5.72
N GLY A 168 14.87 -29.77 5.69
CA GLY A 168 14.88 -31.15 6.23
C GLY A 168 15.43 -32.21 5.30
N VAL A 169 15.85 -31.89 4.07
CA VAL A 169 16.33 -32.87 3.07
C VAL A 169 17.87 -32.96 2.99
N ALA A 170 18.60 -32.26 3.86
CA ALA A 170 20.06 -32.32 3.93
C ALA A 170 20.48 -33.15 5.15
N ARG A 171 20.40 -34.48 5.09
CA ARG A 171 21.22 -35.47 5.85
C ARG A 171 21.47 -36.72 5.02
#